data_b696aa72ffa9b8dad54506f4cd4283e3
#
_entry.id   b696aa72ffa9b8dad54506f4cd4283e3
#
_cell.length_a   1.000
_cell.length_b   1.000
_cell.length_c   1.000
_cell.angle_alpha   90.00
_cell.angle_beta   90.00
_cell.angle_gamma   90.00
#
_symmetry.space_group_name_H-M   'P 1'
#
loop_
_entity.id
_entity.type
_entity.pdbx_description
1 polymer ?
#
loop_
_entity_poly.entity_id
_entity_poly.type
_entity_poly.pdbx_seq_one_letter_code
_entity_poly.pdbx_strand_id
1 'polypeptide(L)'
;MNGSATRQTVLCRLDELEVPDAKGFILGKGAGRRNVFVVRDASGIYAYENACPHSRGPLEWVPDQFLSVDRTHIQCTLHGSLFRIRDGLCIYGPCVGESLKPTKIVVVDGAIVLME
;
A
#
# COMPACT_ATOMS: atom_id res chain seq x y z
N MET A 1 27.25 -14.45 -5.05
CA MET A 1 26.78 -13.98 -5.10
C MET A 1 26.22 -13.47 -4.96
N ASN A 2 25.97 -13.42 -4.94
CA ASN A 2 25.47 -12.77 -4.87
C ASN A 2 24.79 -12.15 -4.41
N GLY A 3 24.98 -12.53 -4.24
CA GLY A 3 24.36 -12.09 -3.15
C GLY A 3 23.71 -10.78 -3.05
N SER A 4 24.18 -9.94 -3.33
CA SER A 4 23.59 -8.63 -3.30
C SER A 4 22.34 -8.52 -4.12
N ALA A 5 21.84 -9.61 -4.54
CA ALA A 5 20.63 -9.62 -5.33
C ALA A 5 19.50 -8.94 -4.59
N THR A 6 18.71 -8.19 -5.32
CA THR A 6 17.50 -7.58 -4.81
C THR A 6 16.59 -8.65 -4.25
N ARG A 7 16.14 -8.47 -3.04
CA ARG A 7 15.18 -9.38 -2.45
C ARG A 7 13.84 -9.24 -3.13
N GLN A 8 13.21 -10.36 -3.35
CA GLN A 8 11.89 -10.42 -3.95
C GLN A 8 10.98 -11.23 -3.05
N THR A 9 9.87 -10.62 -2.66
CA THR A 9 8.89 -11.28 -1.80
C THR A 9 7.56 -11.30 -2.52
N VAL A 10 7.01 -12.48 -2.74
CA VAL A 10 5.67 -12.62 -3.31
C VAL A 10 4.66 -12.23 -2.24
N LEU A 11 3.85 -11.23 -2.52
CA LEU A 11 2.83 -10.76 -1.59
C LEU A 11 1.54 -11.56 -1.77
N CYS A 12 1.03 -11.60 -2.99
CA CYS A 12 -0.20 -12.32 -3.29
C CYS A 12 -0.31 -12.45 -4.81
N ARG A 13 -1.36 -13.11 -5.27
CA ARG A 13 -1.67 -13.15 -6.69
C ARG A 13 -2.56 -11.98 -7.05
N LEU A 14 -2.40 -11.50 -8.27
CA LEU A 14 -3.21 -10.39 -8.77
C LEU A 14 -4.70 -10.71 -8.72
N ASP A 15 -5.08 -11.95 -9.02
CA ASP A 15 -6.47 -12.36 -9.03
C ASP A 15 -7.09 -12.51 -7.64
N GLU A 16 -6.30 -12.37 -6.58
CA GLU A 16 -6.83 -12.30 -5.23
C GLU A 16 -7.40 -10.91 -4.90
N LEU A 17 -7.14 -9.93 -5.75
CA LEU A 17 -7.64 -8.57 -5.58
C LEU A 17 -8.70 -8.27 -6.62
N GLU A 18 -9.84 -7.77 -6.15
CA GLU A 18 -10.89 -7.28 -7.05
C GLU A 18 -10.51 -5.89 -7.56
N VAL A 19 -11.40 -5.26 -8.30
CA VAL A 19 -11.18 -3.92 -8.83
C VAL A 19 -12.38 -3.06 -8.47
N PRO A 20 -12.25 -2.11 -7.52
CA PRO A 20 -11.06 -1.80 -6.72
C PRO A 20 -10.96 -2.65 -5.46
N ASP A 21 -9.73 -2.84 -4.97
CA ASP A 21 -9.50 -3.59 -3.75
C ASP A 21 -8.13 -3.21 -3.17
N ALA A 22 -7.93 -3.55 -1.89
CA ALA A 22 -6.67 -3.30 -1.21
C ALA A 22 -6.39 -4.40 -0.20
N LYS A 23 -5.10 -4.65 0.06
CA LYS A 23 -4.70 -5.68 1.01
C LYS A 23 -3.39 -5.30 1.67
N GLY A 24 -3.31 -5.48 2.99
CA GLY A 24 -2.12 -5.18 3.76
C GLY A 24 -1.26 -6.41 4.03
N PHE A 25 0.04 -6.16 4.22
CA PHE A 25 1.02 -7.22 4.49
C PHE A 25 2.02 -6.74 5.51
N ILE A 26 2.33 -7.58 6.49
CA ILE A 26 3.39 -7.33 7.45
C ILE A 26 4.49 -8.33 7.18
N LEU A 27 5.68 -7.82 6.86
CA LEU A 27 6.81 -8.63 6.43
C LEU A 27 7.99 -8.47 7.39
N GLY A 28 8.72 -9.55 7.62
CA GLY A 28 9.88 -9.52 8.47
C GLY A 28 9.54 -9.53 9.94
N LYS A 29 10.58 -9.33 10.77
CA LYS A 29 10.44 -9.35 12.22
C LYS A 29 11.28 -8.24 12.84
N GLY A 30 10.88 -7.80 14.03
CA GLY A 30 11.65 -6.84 14.82
C GLY A 30 11.89 -5.54 14.06
N ALA A 31 13.11 -5.06 14.11
CA ALA A 31 13.46 -3.79 13.47
C ALA A 31 13.40 -3.85 11.94
N GLY A 32 13.48 -5.05 11.38
CA GLY A 32 13.37 -5.22 9.92
C GLY A 32 11.94 -5.39 9.44
N ARG A 33 10.97 -5.27 10.33
CA ARG A 33 9.57 -5.45 9.97
C ARG A 33 9.10 -4.33 9.05
N ARG A 34 8.40 -4.71 7.99
CA ARG A 34 7.78 -3.77 7.07
C ARG A 34 6.29 -3.97 7.05
N ASN A 35 5.55 -2.88 7.02
CA ASN A 35 4.11 -2.89 6.91
C ASN A 35 3.76 -2.15 5.63
N VAL A 36 3.24 -2.87 4.65
CA VAL A 36 2.94 -2.31 3.33
C VAL A 36 1.53 -2.71 2.93
N PHE A 37 0.97 -2.01 1.96
CA PHE A 37 -0.31 -2.43 1.38
C PHE A 37 -0.30 -2.23 -0.12
N VAL A 38 -1.15 -3.00 -0.78
CA VAL A 38 -1.31 -2.99 -2.22
C VAL A 38 -2.73 -2.55 -2.53
N VAL A 39 -2.89 -1.70 -3.54
CA VAL A 39 -4.20 -1.26 -4.01
C VAL A 39 -4.29 -1.56 -5.50
N ARG A 40 -5.39 -2.17 -5.89
CA ARG A 40 -5.69 -2.41 -7.30
C ARG A 40 -6.92 -1.60 -7.69
N ASP A 41 -6.83 -0.85 -8.80
CA ASP A 41 -7.98 -0.18 -9.39
C ASP A 41 -7.98 -0.40 -10.91
N ALA A 42 -8.92 0.23 -11.61
CA ALA A 42 -9.06 0.04 -13.06
C ALA A 42 -7.83 0.52 -13.83
N SER A 43 -7.02 1.40 -13.25
CA SER A 43 -5.85 1.93 -13.94
C SER A 43 -4.58 1.11 -13.69
N GLY A 44 -4.57 0.27 -12.66
CA GLY A 44 -3.37 -0.53 -12.38
C GLY A 44 -3.28 -0.97 -10.94
N ILE A 45 -2.06 -1.30 -10.53
CA ILE A 45 -1.78 -1.77 -9.19
C ILE A 45 -0.67 -0.93 -8.57
N TYR A 46 -0.83 -0.59 -7.31
CA TYR A 46 0.07 0.33 -6.59
C TYR A 46 0.34 -0.20 -5.20
N ALA A 47 1.49 0.15 -4.65
CA ALA A 47 1.85 -0.27 -3.30
C ALA A 47 2.50 0.87 -2.54
N TYR A 48 2.21 0.93 -1.25
CA TYR A 48 2.72 1.99 -0.38
C TYR A 48 3.08 1.44 0.99
N GLU A 49 3.97 2.14 1.69
CA GLU A 49 4.19 1.89 3.10
C GLU A 49 2.90 2.20 3.86
N ASN A 50 2.54 1.36 4.81
CA ASN A 50 1.34 1.57 5.62
C ASN A 50 1.67 2.50 6.79
N ALA A 51 1.84 3.77 6.46
CA ALA A 51 2.17 4.80 7.43
C ALA A 51 1.58 6.12 6.95
N CYS A 52 0.67 6.67 7.75
CA CYS A 52 0.08 7.96 7.45
C CYS A 52 1.14 9.04 7.60
N PRO A 53 1.32 9.94 6.62
CA PRO A 53 2.32 11.02 6.74
C PRO A 53 2.12 11.90 7.95
N HIS A 54 0.87 12.06 8.41
CA HIS A 54 0.55 12.92 9.55
C HIS A 54 0.89 12.24 10.87
N SER A 55 0.36 11.04 11.09
CA SER A 55 0.50 10.35 12.39
C SER A 55 1.61 9.31 12.41
N ARG A 56 2.08 8.90 11.24
CA ARG A 56 3.06 7.83 11.02
C ARG A 56 2.59 6.44 11.44
N GLY A 57 1.37 6.33 11.97
CA GLY A 57 0.78 5.05 12.29
C GLY A 57 0.12 4.42 11.07
N PRO A 58 -0.37 3.18 11.20
CA PRO A 58 -1.07 2.53 10.10
C PRO A 58 -2.34 3.26 9.72
N LEU A 59 -2.72 3.14 8.44
CA LEU A 59 -3.90 3.84 7.94
C LEU A 59 -5.19 3.16 8.34
N GLU A 60 -5.18 1.83 8.47
CA GLU A 60 -6.42 1.10 8.71
C GLU A 60 -6.57 0.71 10.18
N TRP A 61 -7.82 0.58 10.62
CA TRP A 61 -8.17 -0.01 11.90
C TRP A 61 -8.66 -1.45 11.72
N VAL A 62 -9.34 -1.71 10.60
CA VAL A 62 -9.82 -3.04 10.26
C VAL A 62 -8.91 -3.59 9.17
N PRO A 63 -8.39 -4.81 9.32
CA PRO A 63 -7.47 -5.37 8.33
C PRO A 63 -7.98 -5.23 6.90
N ASP A 64 -7.10 -4.80 6.03
CA ASP A 64 -7.33 -4.66 4.59
C ASP A 64 -8.31 -3.55 4.19
N GLN A 65 -8.86 -2.79 5.14
CA GLN A 65 -9.77 -1.70 4.82
C GLN A 65 -9.03 -0.38 4.65
N PHE A 66 -8.42 -0.21 3.51
CA PHE A 66 -7.63 0.99 3.18
C PHE A 66 -8.39 1.97 2.29
N LEU A 67 -9.56 1.61 1.79
CA LEU A 67 -10.27 2.43 0.82
C LEU A 67 -11.41 3.20 1.48
N SER A 68 -11.71 4.37 0.92
CA SER A 68 -12.86 5.17 1.33
C SER A 68 -14.16 4.40 1.06
N VAL A 69 -15.25 4.90 1.64
CA VAL A 69 -16.55 4.23 1.51
C VAL A 69 -16.95 4.03 0.04
N ASP A 70 -16.70 5.04 -0.78
CA ASP A 70 -16.99 4.97 -2.21
C ASP A 70 -15.88 4.26 -3.01
N ARG A 71 -14.79 3.85 -2.32
CA ARG A 71 -13.70 3.07 -2.88
C ARG A 71 -12.94 3.80 -3.99
N THR A 72 -12.94 5.11 -3.96
CA THR A 72 -12.25 5.93 -4.97
C THR A 72 -10.90 6.42 -4.50
N HIS A 73 -10.66 6.39 -3.18
CA HIS A 73 -9.44 6.92 -2.57
C HIS A 73 -8.93 5.98 -1.48
N ILE A 74 -7.63 6.08 -1.19
CA ILE A 74 -7.07 5.49 0.02
C ILE A 74 -7.45 6.43 1.17
N GLN A 75 -7.87 5.88 2.29
CA GLN A 75 -8.30 6.66 3.44
C GLN A 75 -7.53 6.27 4.69
N CYS A 76 -7.05 7.29 5.42
CA CYS A 76 -6.54 7.10 6.77
C CYS A 76 -7.71 7.13 7.74
N THR A 77 -7.99 6.02 8.39
CA THR A 77 -9.15 5.90 9.29
C THR A 77 -9.10 6.88 10.46
N LEU A 78 -7.91 7.18 10.94
CA LEU A 78 -7.77 7.97 12.15
C LEU A 78 -8.25 9.42 11.99
N HIS A 79 -7.89 10.06 10.87
CA HIS A 79 -8.22 11.47 10.65
C HIS A 79 -9.01 11.72 9.37
N GLY A 80 -9.40 10.66 8.67
CA GLY A 80 -10.17 10.79 7.44
C GLY A 80 -9.43 11.36 6.25
N SER A 81 -8.10 11.47 6.33
CA SER A 81 -7.30 11.93 5.20
C SER A 81 -7.52 11.03 3.99
N LEU A 82 -7.62 11.65 2.81
CA LEU A 82 -7.82 10.93 1.56
C LEU A 82 -6.60 11.09 0.66
N PHE A 83 -6.17 9.99 0.07
CA PHE A 83 -5.00 9.93 -0.80
C PHE A 83 -5.39 9.38 -2.16
N ARG A 84 -4.81 9.91 -3.22
CA ARG A 84 -5.04 9.38 -4.55
C ARG A 84 -4.41 7.98 -4.65
N ILE A 85 -5.13 7.07 -5.29
CA ILE A 85 -4.64 5.70 -5.44
C ILE A 85 -3.37 5.64 -6.28
N ARG A 86 -3.32 6.39 -7.38
CA ARG A 86 -2.24 6.28 -8.37
C ARG A 86 -0.89 6.82 -7.93
N ASP A 87 -0.84 7.74 -6.97
CA ASP A 87 0.43 8.33 -6.53
C ASP A 87 0.52 8.57 -5.02
N GLY A 88 -0.55 8.29 -4.29
CA GLY A 88 -0.54 8.45 -2.83
C GLY A 88 -0.57 9.87 -2.34
N LEU A 89 -0.82 10.86 -3.20
CA LEU A 89 -0.88 12.25 -2.78
C LEU A 89 -2.11 12.51 -1.93
N CYS A 90 -1.91 13.12 -0.76
CA CYS A 90 -3.02 13.50 0.12
C CYS A 90 -3.73 14.71 -0.46
N ILE A 91 -5.03 14.55 -0.67
CA ILE A 91 -5.86 15.62 -1.26
C ILE A 91 -6.90 16.15 -0.29
N TYR A 92 -7.04 15.53 0.88
CA TYR A 92 -8.00 15.98 1.88
C TYR A 92 -7.51 15.55 3.26
N GLY A 93 -7.68 16.43 4.24
CA GLY A 93 -7.32 16.15 5.62
C GLY A 93 -6.05 16.85 6.06
N PRO A 94 -5.53 16.52 7.25
CA PRO A 94 -4.42 17.29 7.84
C PRO A 94 -3.10 17.18 7.10
N CYS A 95 -2.92 16.17 6.24
CA CYS A 95 -1.65 15.99 5.54
C CYS A 95 -1.71 16.38 4.06
N VAL A 96 -2.65 17.24 3.67
CA VAL A 96 -2.74 17.70 2.28
C VAL A 96 -1.38 18.23 1.80
N GLY A 97 -0.96 17.75 0.62
CA GLY A 97 0.32 18.10 0.03
C GLY A 97 1.42 17.10 0.33
N GLU A 98 1.25 16.23 1.32
CA GLU A 98 2.18 15.15 1.59
C GLU A 98 1.71 13.88 0.87
N SER A 99 2.60 12.92 0.73
CA SER A 99 2.28 11.69 0.02
C SER A 99 2.62 10.47 0.85
N LEU A 100 1.86 9.40 0.63
CA LEU A 100 2.26 8.08 1.09
C LEU A 100 3.57 7.71 0.40
N LYS A 101 4.40 6.92 1.07
CA LYS A 101 5.68 6.51 0.53
C LYS A 101 5.48 5.29 -0.36
N PRO A 102 5.78 5.39 -1.66
CA PRO A 102 5.57 4.25 -2.56
C PRO A 102 6.55 3.13 -2.29
N THR A 103 6.09 1.92 -2.54
CA THR A 103 6.87 0.70 -2.44
C THR A 103 6.95 0.09 -3.82
N LYS A 104 8.14 -0.34 -4.22
CA LYS A 104 8.34 -0.89 -5.56
C LYS A 104 7.82 -2.31 -5.65
N ILE A 105 6.94 -2.54 -6.61
CA ILE A 105 6.41 -3.87 -6.90
C ILE A 105 6.46 -4.13 -8.40
N VAL A 106 6.43 -5.41 -8.74
CA VAL A 106 6.27 -5.86 -10.13
C VAL A 106 5.27 -7.01 -10.15
N VAL A 107 4.65 -7.23 -11.29
CA VAL A 107 3.76 -8.37 -11.49
C VAL A 107 4.49 -9.37 -12.38
N VAL A 108 4.67 -10.58 -11.87
CA VAL A 108 5.36 -11.66 -12.58
C VAL A 108 4.44 -12.88 -12.57
N ASP A 109 4.03 -13.31 -13.76
CA ASP A 109 3.17 -14.49 -13.92
C ASP A 109 1.92 -14.42 -13.03
N GLY A 110 1.32 -13.24 -12.94
CA GLY A 110 0.12 -13.02 -12.15
C GLY A 110 0.37 -12.89 -10.65
N ALA A 111 1.62 -12.88 -10.20
CA ALA A 111 1.97 -12.68 -8.81
C ALA A 111 2.47 -11.26 -8.58
N ILE A 112 2.04 -10.64 -7.50
CA ILE A 112 2.52 -9.32 -7.10
C ILE A 112 3.75 -9.53 -6.23
N VAL A 113 4.88 -9.01 -6.68
CA VAL A 113 6.18 -9.25 -6.05
C VAL A 113 6.72 -7.92 -5.53
N LEU A 114 7.05 -7.89 -4.25
CA LEU A 114 7.71 -6.75 -3.63
C LEU A 114 9.20 -6.80 -3.94
N MET A 115 9.71 -5.70 -4.46
CA MET A 115 11.14 -5.54 -4.75
C MET A 115 11.79 -4.74 -3.63
N GLU A 116 12.92 -5.21 -3.14
CA GLU A 116 13.64 -4.50 -2.08
C GLU A 116 15.02 -4.10 -2.50
#